data_eb0ffb2476b43a56d0916917bd1a1951
#
_entry.id   eb0ffb2476b43a56d0916917bd1a1951
#
_cell.length_a   1.000
_cell.length_b   1.000
_cell.length_c   1.000
_cell.angle_alpha   90.00
_cell.angle_beta   90.00
_cell.angle_gamma   90.00
#
_symmetry.space_group_name_H-M   'P 1'
#
loop_
_entity.id
_entity.type
_entity.pdbx_description
1 polymer ?
#
loop_
_entity_poly.entity_id
_entity_poly.type
_entity_poly.pdbx_seq_one_letter_code
_entity_poly.pdbx_strand_id
1 'polypeptide(L)'
;RINVTVNGIPFNDAESHGTFWVNLGDFASSTESLQLQRGVGTSTNGSGAFGASLNILTDAISEEAFGEISNSFGSFNTRKHTVKFSTGKINEHVEIAGRLSNISSDGYVDRAFADLKSYFLQGSYTDENTLIKAITFGGKERTYQAWYGTPKVRLNGDLEGIENFIIINEFNPSQ
;
A
#
# COMPACT_ATOMS: atom_id res chain seq x y z
N ARG A 1 -5.19 14.38 -11.37
CA ARG A 1 -4.00 13.68 -10.86
C ARG A 1 -3.84 13.97 -9.37
N ILE A 2 -3.27 13.03 -8.66
CA ILE A 2 -2.99 13.11 -7.22
C ILE A 2 -1.48 13.02 -7.06
N ASN A 3 -0.90 13.97 -6.35
CA ASN A 3 0.50 13.90 -5.94
C ASN A 3 0.62 13.08 -4.66
N VAL A 4 1.53 12.13 -4.61
CA VAL A 4 1.81 11.30 -3.44
C VAL A 4 3.26 11.49 -3.03
N THR A 5 3.49 11.77 -1.76
CA THR A 5 4.83 11.84 -1.19
C THR A 5 4.97 10.89 0.00
N VAL A 6 6.16 10.34 0.15
CA VAL A 6 6.56 9.58 1.34
C VAL A 6 7.71 10.34 1.99
N ASN A 7 7.53 10.81 3.22
CA ASN A 7 8.48 11.66 3.94
C ASN A 7 8.94 12.89 3.12
N GLY A 8 8.02 13.48 2.36
CA GLY A 8 8.29 14.64 1.50
C GLY A 8 8.93 14.30 0.15
N ILE A 9 9.26 13.03 -0.12
CA ILE A 9 9.84 12.58 -1.39
C ILE A 9 8.71 12.17 -2.33
N PRO A 10 8.63 12.69 -3.57
CA PRO A 10 7.63 12.28 -4.55
C PRO A 10 7.68 10.77 -4.83
N PHE A 11 6.54 10.12 -4.79
CA PHE A 11 6.39 8.67 -4.97
C PHE A 11 5.63 8.30 -6.25
N ASN A 12 5.16 9.29 -6.99
CA ASN A 12 4.50 9.05 -8.26
C ASN A 12 5.49 8.48 -9.28
N ASP A 13 5.04 7.53 -10.06
CA ASP A 13 5.78 7.00 -11.21
C ASP A 13 6.05 8.10 -12.24
N ALA A 14 7.28 8.14 -12.77
CA ALA A 14 7.73 9.22 -13.64
C ALA A 14 7.04 9.24 -15.01
N GLU A 15 6.57 8.10 -15.50
CA GLU A 15 5.93 7.96 -16.81
C GLU A 15 4.41 8.15 -16.71
N SER A 16 3.75 7.35 -15.88
CA SER A 16 2.28 7.38 -15.73
C SER A 16 1.80 8.53 -14.85
N HIS A 17 2.68 9.11 -14.03
CA HIS A 17 2.36 10.07 -12.96
C HIS A 17 1.34 9.53 -11.95
N GLY A 18 1.15 8.21 -11.92
CA GLY A 18 0.29 7.50 -10.99
C GLY A 18 1.05 6.92 -9.81
N THR A 19 0.33 6.38 -8.86
CA THR A 19 0.90 5.60 -7.76
C THR A 19 0.31 4.19 -7.80
N PHE A 20 1.17 3.20 -7.91
CA PHE A 20 0.77 1.80 -7.92
C PHE A 20 0.69 1.29 -6.48
N TRP A 21 -0.48 1.49 -5.86
CA TRP A 21 -0.74 1.11 -4.47
C TRP A 21 -0.56 -0.39 -4.21
N VAL A 22 -0.78 -1.22 -5.21
CA VAL A 22 -0.55 -2.66 -5.17
C VAL A 22 0.89 -3.01 -4.80
N ASN A 23 1.86 -2.18 -5.15
CA ASN A 23 3.26 -2.39 -4.83
C ASN A 23 3.63 -2.02 -3.37
N LEU A 24 2.68 -1.44 -2.63
CA LEU A 24 2.84 -0.99 -1.25
C LEU A 24 2.20 -1.95 -0.24
N GLY A 25 2.47 -3.25 -0.38
CA GLY A 25 1.89 -4.28 0.49
C GLY A 25 2.04 -3.95 1.97
N ASP A 26 0.92 -3.75 2.68
CA ASP A 26 0.86 -3.39 4.12
C ASP A 26 1.71 -2.17 4.54
N PHE A 27 1.99 -1.24 3.63
CA PHE A 27 2.77 -0.03 3.93
C PHE A 27 2.09 0.84 5.01
N ALA A 28 0.76 0.83 5.05
CA ALA A 28 -0.03 1.55 6.06
C ALA A 28 0.36 1.20 7.49
N SER A 29 0.82 -0.03 7.74
CA SER A 29 1.30 -0.46 9.07
C SER A 29 2.64 0.16 9.49
N SER A 30 3.33 0.86 8.59
CA SER A 30 4.54 1.65 8.86
C SER A 30 4.31 3.14 8.62
N THR A 31 3.05 3.58 8.65
CA THR A 31 2.66 4.96 8.46
C THR A 31 2.21 5.54 9.78
N GLU A 32 2.89 6.57 10.25
CA GLU A 32 2.53 7.32 11.46
C GLU A 32 1.38 8.27 11.18
N SER A 33 1.47 9.02 10.08
CA SER A 33 0.43 9.97 9.72
C SER A 33 0.22 10.06 8.21
N LEU A 34 -1.00 10.43 7.85
CA LEU A 34 -1.44 10.61 6.48
C LEU A 34 -2.20 11.92 6.38
N GLN A 35 -1.68 12.83 5.56
CA GLN A 35 -2.30 14.12 5.31
C GLN A 35 -2.83 14.18 3.88
N LEU A 36 -4.14 14.34 3.75
CA LEU A 36 -4.80 14.52 2.46
C LEU A 36 -5.23 15.98 2.29
N GLN A 37 -4.67 16.66 1.30
CA GLN A 37 -5.10 17.98 0.87
C GLN A 37 -5.84 17.84 -0.46
N ARG A 38 -7.12 18.18 -0.48
CA ARG A 38 -7.97 18.16 -1.68
C ARG A 38 -7.83 19.44 -2.48
N GLY A 39 -7.92 19.31 -3.79
CA GLY A 39 -7.82 20.42 -4.74
C GLY A 39 -6.37 20.77 -5.06
N VAL A 40 -6.20 21.90 -5.75
CA VAL A 40 -4.89 22.44 -6.11
C VAL A 40 -4.21 22.89 -4.82
N GLY A 41 -3.14 22.20 -4.43
CA GLY A 41 -2.35 22.52 -3.26
C GLY A 41 -1.48 23.77 -3.46
N THR A 42 -0.67 24.08 -2.45
CA THR A 42 0.37 25.10 -2.56
C THR A 42 1.43 24.68 -3.59
N SER A 43 2.21 25.62 -4.10
CA SER A 43 3.29 25.36 -5.08
C SER A 43 4.33 24.34 -4.60
N THR A 44 4.42 24.11 -3.29
CA THR A 44 5.30 23.12 -2.68
C THR A 44 4.92 21.67 -3.03
N ASN A 45 3.66 21.42 -3.44
CA ASN A 45 3.17 20.08 -3.77
C ASN A 45 3.48 19.64 -5.21
N GLY A 46 4.13 20.49 -6.00
CA GLY A 46 4.58 20.18 -7.36
C GLY A 46 3.48 20.25 -8.42
N SER A 47 3.90 20.07 -9.67
CA SER A 47 3.05 20.24 -10.86
C SER A 47 1.97 19.19 -11.07
N GLY A 48 2.03 18.08 -10.35
CA GLY A 48 1.07 16.96 -10.46
C GLY A 48 -0.16 17.07 -9.54
N ALA A 49 -0.19 18.05 -8.63
CA ALA A 49 -1.17 18.14 -7.53
C ALA A 49 -2.47 18.86 -7.92
N PHE A 50 -3.09 18.52 -9.04
CA PHE A 50 -4.33 19.18 -9.49
C PHE A 50 -5.58 18.70 -8.75
N GLY A 51 -5.65 17.45 -8.40
CA GLY A 51 -6.83 16.85 -7.74
C GLY A 51 -6.69 16.78 -6.23
N ALA A 52 -5.52 16.38 -5.79
CA ALA A 52 -5.18 16.27 -4.37
C ALA A 52 -3.67 16.08 -4.19
N SER A 53 -3.21 16.29 -2.96
CA SER A 53 -1.89 15.86 -2.48
C SER A 53 -2.06 14.94 -1.29
N LEU A 54 -1.38 13.81 -1.30
CA LEU A 54 -1.32 12.84 -0.22
C LEU A 54 0.10 12.78 0.32
N ASN A 55 0.30 13.23 1.53
CA ASN A 55 1.58 13.18 2.22
C ASN A 55 1.55 12.06 3.25
N ILE A 56 2.43 11.09 3.11
CA ILE A 56 2.57 9.95 4.00
C ILE A 56 3.85 10.13 4.80
N LEU A 57 3.73 10.12 6.12
CA LEU A 57 4.88 10.09 7.02
C LEU A 57 5.02 8.68 7.59
N THR A 58 6.21 8.11 7.44
CA THR A 58 6.54 6.83 8.06
C THR A 58 6.75 6.97 9.56
N ASP A 59 6.76 5.85 10.27
CA ASP A 59 6.93 5.80 11.73
C ASP A 59 8.07 6.75 12.18
N ALA A 60 7.80 7.48 13.26
CA ALA A 60 8.78 8.38 13.88
C ALA A 60 9.96 7.59 14.46
N ILE A 61 11.03 8.32 14.73
CA ILE A 61 12.19 7.79 15.44
C ILE A 61 11.79 7.55 16.90
N SER A 62 12.00 6.32 17.38
CA SER A 62 11.70 5.97 18.76
C SER A 62 12.88 6.30 19.69
N GLU A 63 12.58 6.93 20.82
CA GLU A 63 13.58 7.18 21.85
C GLU A 63 13.99 5.88 22.58
N GLU A 64 13.03 4.98 22.79
CA GLU A 64 13.21 3.76 23.54
C GLU A 64 13.16 2.52 22.64
N ALA A 65 13.88 1.48 23.04
CA ALA A 65 13.81 0.19 22.37
C ALA A 65 12.45 -0.48 22.65
N PHE A 66 11.83 -1.01 21.60
CA PHE A 66 10.60 -1.78 21.74
C PHE A 66 10.51 -2.97 20.77
N GLY A 67 9.68 -3.92 21.13
CA GLY A 67 9.25 -5.00 20.26
C GLY A 67 7.74 -5.21 20.41
N GLU A 68 7.04 -5.30 19.28
CA GLU A 68 5.59 -5.49 19.23
C GLU A 68 5.25 -6.66 18.32
N ILE A 69 4.37 -7.53 18.79
CA ILE A 69 3.77 -8.60 17.98
C ILE A 69 2.27 -8.37 17.94
N SER A 70 1.73 -8.19 16.77
CA SER A 70 0.30 -7.98 16.54
C SER A 70 -0.27 -9.10 15.68
N ASN A 71 -1.39 -9.67 16.12
CA ASN A 71 -2.11 -10.71 15.40
C ASN A 71 -3.56 -10.31 15.27
N SER A 72 -4.07 -10.36 14.04
CA SER A 72 -5.47 -10.04 13.74
C SER A 72 -6.10 -11.18 12.97
N PHE A 73 -7.36 -11.46 13.26
CA PHE A 73 -8.17 -12.48 12.62
C PHE A 73 -9.49 -11.86 12.17
N GLY A 74 -9.96 -12.26 11.01
CA GLY A 74 -11.19 -11.73 10.43
C GLY A 74 -11.97 -12.77 9.64
N SER A 75 -13.08 -12.33 9.04
CA SER A 75 -13.88 -13.16 8.14
C SER A 75 -13.08 -13.65 6.94
N PHE A 76 -13.56 -14.68 6.28
CA PHE A 76 -12.92 -15.28 5.09
C PHE A 76 -11.49 -15.74 5.36
N ASN A 77 -11.26 -16.36 6.53
CA ASN A 77 -9.95 -16.85 6.96
C ASN A 77 -8.86 -15.77 6.92
N THR A 78 -9.25 -14.50 7.06
CA THR A 78 -8.31 -13.39 7.05
C THR A 78 -7.43 -13.44 8.30
N ARG A 79 -6.13 -13.43 8.09
CA ARG A 79 -5.11 -13.44 9.15
C ARG A 79 -4.05 -12.41 8.82
N LYS A 80 -3.69 -11.62 9.83
CA LYS A 80 -2.57 -10.68 9.75
C LYS A 80 -1.65 -10.90 10.94
N HIS A 81 -0.38 -11.13 10.66
CA HIS A 81 0.68 -11.25 11.65
C HIS A 81 1.72 -10.18 11.37
N THR A 82 2.01 -9.36 12.36
CA THR A 82 2.97 -8.26 12.23
C THR A 82 3.93 -8.29 13.41
N VAL A 83 5.22 -8.11 13.11
CA VAL A 83 6.26 -7.88 14.10
C VAL A 83 6.88 -6.53 13.81
N LYS A 84 6.88 -5.64 14.80
CA LYS A 84 7.59 -4.36 14.77
C LYS A 84 8.67 -4.35 15.82
N PHE A 85 9.77 -3.67 15.55
CA PHE A 85 10.84 -3.45 16.52
C PHE A 85 11.55 -2.13 16.28
N SER A 86 12.10 -1.57 17.33
CA SER A 86 13.06 -0.48 17.29
C SER A 86 14.15 -0.72 18.31
N THR A 87 15.37 -0.35 17.96
CA THR A 87 16.51 -0.36 18.91
C THR A 87 16.44 0.80 19.91
N GLY A 88 15.53 1.77 19.66
CA GLY A 88 15.63 3.08 20.28
C GLY A 88 16.87 3.83 19.80
N LYS A 89 17.13 4.99 20.37
CA LYS A 89 18.35 5.75 20.08
C LYS A 89 19.57 5.13 20.74
N ILE A 90 20.44 4.58 19.94
CA ILE A 90 21.75 4.08 20.36
C ILE A 90 22.72 5.27 20.41
N ASN A 91 23.37 5.49 21.55
CA ASN A 91 24.24 6.64 21.80
C ASN A 91 23.61 7.99 21.45
N GLU A 92 22.28 8.12 21.67
CA GLU A 92 21.50 9.35 21.43
C GLU A 92 21.36 9.74 19.95
N HIS A 93 22.00 9.02 19.03
CA HIS A 93 22.07 9.42 17.63
C HIS A 93 21.46 8.43 16.65
N VAL A 94 21.67 7.13 16.82
CA VAL A 94 21.34 6.11 15.80
C VAL A 94 20.16 5.28 16.23
N GLU A 95 19.19 5.09 15.35
CA GLU A 95 18.09 4.15 15.52
C GLU A 95 18.01 3.20 14.32
N ILE A 96 17.67 1.96 14.59
CA ILE A 96 17.26 0.97 13.60
C ILE A 96 15.89 0.46 13.98
N ALA A 97 14.94 0.64 13.09
CA ALA A 97 13.57 0.15 13.28
C ALA A 97 13.12 -0.69 12.09
N GLY A 98 12.24 -1.63 12.34
CA GLY A 98 11.74 -2.48 11.27
C GLY A 98 10.40 -3.10 11.56
N ARG A 99 9.77 -3.58 10.49
CA ARG A 99 8.50 -4.32 10.51
C ARG A 99 8.54 -5.46 9.51
N LEU A 100 8.04 -6.59 9.95
CA LEU A 100 7.72 -7.73 9.11
C LEU A 100 6.21 -7.99 9.19
N SER A 101 5.56 -8.24 8.07
CA SER A 101 4.13 -8.47 8.02
C SER A 101 3.79 -9.62 7.07
N ASN A 102 2.82 -10.42 7.48
CA ASN A 102 2.21 -11.46 6.66
C ASN A 102 0.69 -11.34 6.76
N ILE A 103 0.04 -11.17 5.62
CA ILE A 103 -1.42 -11.08 5.52
C ILE A 103 -1.89 -12.17 4.57
N SER A 104 -2.88 -12.95 4.99
CA SER A 104 -3.54 -13.94 4.15
C SER A 104 -5.04 -13.84 4.29
N SER A 105 -5.77 -14.03 3.19
CA SER A 105 -7.24 -14.05 3.15
C SER A 105 -7.73 -14.90 1.99
N ASP A 106 -8.81 -15.63 2.19
CA ASP A 106 -9.47 -16.36 1.11
C ASP A 106 -10.36 -15.43 0.26
N GLY A 107 -10.69 -14.24 0.79
CA GLY A 107 -11.54 -13.24 0.13
C GLY A 107 -13.04 -13.56 0.23
N TYR A 108 -13.86 -12.54 -0.05
CA TYR A 108 -15.33 -12.68 -0.03
C TYR A 108 -15.88 -13.35 -1.28
N VAL A 109 -15.28 -13.05 -2.42
CA VAL A 109 -15.69 -13.59 -3.74
C VAL A 109 -14.86 -14.83 -4.03
N ASP A 110 -15.45 -15.83 -4.69
CA ASP A 110 -14.73 -17.01 -5.11
C ASP A 110 -13.46 -16.64 -5.89
N ARG A 111 -12.34 -17.25 -5.51
CA ARG A 111 -11.01 -17.04 -6.10
C ARG A 111 -10.39 -15.65 -5.84
N ALA A 112 -10.94 -14.81 -4.96
CA ALA A 112 -10.39 -13.51 -4.62
C ALA A 112 -9.43 -13.58 -3.42
N PHE A 113 -8.51 -14.53 -3.41
CA PHE A 113 -7.55 -14.68 -2.32
C PHE A 113 -6.43 -13.64 -2.36
N ALA A 114 -5.84 -13.36 -1.23
CA ALA A 114 -4.66 -12.53 -1.08
C ALA A 114 -3.65 -13.18 -0.13
N ASP A 115 -2.38 -13.22 -0.52
CA ASP A 115 -1.22 -13.60 0.30
C ASP A 115 -0.14 -12.54 0.11
N LEU A 116 0.08 -11.73 1.15
CA LEU A 116 1.00 -10.60 1.13
C LEU A 116 2.05 -10.78 2.22
N LYS A 117 3.32 -10.72 1.82
CA LYS A 117 4.46 -10.69 2.74
C LYS A 117 5.22 -9.41 2.50
N SER A 118 5.44 -8.63 3.53
CA SER A 118 6.12 -7.36 3.39
C SER A 118 7.11 -7.10 4.51
N TYR A 119 8.10 -6.30 4.20
CA TYR A 119 9.06 -5.78 5.16
C TYR A 119 9.19 -4.26 5.01
N PHE A 120 9.53 -3.63 6.09
CA PHE A 120 9.93 -2.23 6.18
C PHE A 120 11.13 -2.16 7.12
N LEU A 121 12.18 -1.48 6.71
CA LEU A 121 13.37 -1.26 7.51
C LEU A 121 13.78 0.20 7.40
N GLN A 122 14.05 0.82 8.51
CA GLN A 122 14.47 2.21 8.65
C GLN A 122 15.73 2.28 9.48
N GLY A 123 16.72 3.02 9.00
CA GLY A 123 17.85 3.45 9.77
C GLY A 123 17.85 4.97 9.85
N SER A 124 18.09 5.54 11.01
CA SER A 124 18.15 6.99 11.21
C SER A 124 19.38 7.39 12.01
N TYR A 125 19.93 8.54 11.65
CA TYR A 125 20.94 9.25 12.41
C TYR A 125 20.42 10.65 12.71
N THR A 126 20.43 11.03 13.97
CA THR A 126 19.95 12.35 14.43
C THR A 126 21.02 13.00 15.27
N ASP A 127 21.28 14.26 14.97
CA ASP A 127 22.15 15.15 15.74
C ASP A 127 21.45 16.52 15.85
N GLU A 128 22.01 17.46 16.61
CA GLU A 128 21.41 18.79 16.86
C GLU A 128 20.96 19.52 15.58
N ASN A 129 21.72 19.37 14.49
CA ASN A 129 21.47 20.05 13.22
C ASN A 129 21.27 19.13 12.02
N THR A 130 21.33 17.80 12.23
CA THR A 130 21.34 16.85 11.11
C THR A 130 20.39 15.69 11.38
N LEU A 131 19.54 15.43 10.41
CA LEU A 131 18.71 14.22 10.36
C LEU A 131 18.97 13.49 9.06
N ILE A 132 19.50 12.27 9.15
CA ILE A 132 19.65 11.37 8.01
C ILE A 132 18.71 10.18 8.25
N LYS A 133 17.84 9.88 7.28
CA LYS A 133 16.93 8.75 7.33
C LYS A 133 17.06 7.93 6.07
N ALA A 134 17.37 6.66 6.22
CA ALA A 134 17.40 5.68 5.15
C ALA A 134 16.27 4.68 5.34
N ILE A 135 15.50 4.45 4.28
CA ILE A 135 14.33 3.57 4.32
C ILE A 135 14.43 2.58 3.17
N THR A 136 14.17 1.31 3.46
CA THR A 136 13.94 0.28 2.47
C THR A 136 12.68 -0.50 2.83
N PHE A 137 11.86 -0.77 1.85
CA PHE A 137 10.66 -1.56 2.01
C PHE A 137 10.38 -2.36 0.74
N GLY A 138 9.61 -3.42 0.88
CA GLY A 138 9.22 -4.26 -0.22
C GLY A 138 8.42 -5.45 0.26
N GLY A 139 8.07 -6.30 -0.69
CA GLY A 139 7.29 -7.48 -0.35
C GLY A 139 7.06 -8.39 -1.53
N LYS A 140 6.34 -9.45 -1.26
CA LYS A 140 5.81 -10.38 -2.26
C LYS A 140 4.30 -10.43 -2.11
N GLU A 141 3.62 -10.17 -3.20
CA GLU A 141 2.17 -10.25 -3.27
C GLU A 141 1.77 -11.38 -4.22
N ARG A 142 0.81 -12.17 -3.79
CA ARG A 142 0.13 -13.16 -4.60
C ARG A 142 -1.35 -13.01 -4.37
N THR A 143 -2.04 -12.51 -5.38
CA THR A 143 -3.48 -12.28 -5.33
C THR A 143 -4.14 -12.89 -6.56
N TYR A 144 -5.40 -13.22 -6.41
CA TYR A 144 -6.30 -13.44 -7.53
C TYR A 144 -7.47 -12.48 -7.37
N GLN A 145 -7.72 -11.69 -8.39
CA GLN A 145 -8.75 -10.66 -8.34
C GLN A 145 -9.86 -10.98 -9.33
N ALA A 146 -11.10 -10.92 -8.86
CA ALA A 146 -12.27 -10.99 -9.72
C ALA A 146 -12.51 -9.59 -10.32
N TRP A 147 -11.77 -9.21 -11.36
CA TRP A 147 -11.81 -7.90 -11.99
C TRP A 147 -13.17 -7.54 -12.62
N TYR A 148 -13.88 -8.56 -13.06
CA TYR A 148 -15.14 -8.38 -13.75
C TYR A 148 -16.31 -8.84 -12.86
N GLY A 149 -17.28 -7.95 -12.67
CA GLY A 149 -18.57 -8.32 -12.11
C GLY A 149 -19.35 -9.24 -13.06
N THR A 150 -20.37 -9.92 -12.55
CA THR A 150 -21.26 -10.71 -13.37
C THR A 150 -22.01 -9.79 -14.35
N PRO A 151 -21.94 -10.02 -15.67
CA PRO A 151 -22.67 -9.22 -16.64
C PRO A 151 -24.17 -9.20 -16.34
N LYS A 152 -24.81 -8.03 -16.53
CA LYS A 152 -26.24 -7.85 -16.26
C LYS A 152 -27.12 -8.85 -17.01
N VAL A 153 -26.72 -9.21 -18.23
CA VAL A 153 -27.40 -10.21 -19.06
C VAL A 153 -27.46 -11.59 -18.39
N ARG A 154 -26.38 -11.99 -17.70
CA ARG A 154 -26.35 -13.23 -16.91
C ARG A 154 -27.22 -13.15 -15.65
N LEU A 155 -27.24 -12.00 -14.98
CA LEU A 155 -28.07 -11.78 -13.79
C LEU A 155 -29.55 -11.84 -14.13
N ASN A 156 -29.95 -11.37 -15.32
CA ASN A 156 -31.33 -11.35 -15.77
C ASN A 156 -31.77 -12.65 -16.49
N GLY A 157 -30.85 -13.60 -16.70
CA GLY A 157 -31.15 -14.84 -17.43
C GLY A 157 -31.46 -14.61 -18.93
N ASP A 158 -30.97 -13.52 -19.49
CA ASP A 158 -31.13 -13.17 -20.90
C ASP A 158 -30.17 -14.01 -21.76
N LEU A 159 -30.70 -15.08 -22.37
CA LEU A 159 -29.93 -16.05 -23.15
C LEU A 159 -29.36 -15.43 -24.43
N GLU A 160 -30.11 -14.61 -25.12
CA GLU A 160 -29.67 -13.92 -26.35
C GLU A 160 -28.56 -12.92 -26.03
N GLY A 161 -28.70 -12.17 -24.96
CA GLY A 161 -27.66 -11.24 -24.48
C GLY A 161 -26.39 -11.98 -24.03
N ILE A 162 -26.51 -13.18 -23.47
CA ILE A 162 -25.36 -14.03 -23.09
C ILE A 162 -24.61 -14.50 -24.32
N GLU A 163 -25.27 -14.99 -25.35
CA GLU A 163 -24.64 -15.39 -26.61
C GLU A 163 -23.89 -14.25 -27.27
N ASN A 164 -24.51 -13.08 -27.38
CA ASN A 164 -23.90 -11.89 -27.92
C ASN A 164 -22.67 -11.43 -27.10
N PHE A 165 -22.72 -11.55 -25.76
CA PHE A 165 -21.60 -11.23 -24.90
C PHE A 165 -20.42 -12.19 -25.09
N ILE A 166 -20.68 -13.48 -25.28
CA ILE A 166 -19.66 -14.50 -25.53
C ILE A 166 -18.99 -14.22 -26.88
N ILE A 167 -19.73 -13.96 -27.93
CA ILE A 167 -19.23 -13.66 -29.28
C ILE A 167 -18.28 -12.45 -29.23
N ILE A 168 -18.64 -11.37 -28.53
CA ILE A 168 -17.80 -10.17 -28.41
C ILE A 168 -16.49 -10.46 -27.68
N ASN A 169 -16.50 -11.30 -26.66
CA ASN A 169 -15.29 -11.65 -25.90
C ASN A 169 -14.41 -12.68 -26.61
N GLU A 170 -14.96 -13.56 -27.43
CA GLU A 170 -14.15 -14.45 -28.26
C GLU A 170 -13.42 -13.70 -29.38
N PHE A 171 -13.96 -12.56 -29.84
CA PHE A 171 -13.32 -11.70 -30.85
C PHE A 171 -12.19 -10.81 -30.29
N ASN A 172 -12.04 -10.71 -28.97
CA ASN A 172 -11.02 -9.88 -28.36
C ASN A 172 -10.24 -10.63 -27.27
N PRO A 173 -9.39 -11.60 -27.65
CA PRO A 173 -8.65 -12.46 -26.71
C PRO A 173 -7.55 -11.72 -25.91
N SER A 174 -7.39 -10.41 -26.09
CA SER A 174 -6.37 -9.57 -25.43
C SER A 174 -6.90 -8.73 -24.27
N GLN A 175 -8.12 -8.97 -23.78
CA GLN A 175 -8.68 -8.33 -22.58
C GLN A 175 -8.83 -9.28 -21.42
#